data_eb209b947aa6b00c5e84275fbf79ed33
#
_entry.id   eb209b947aa6b00c5e84275fbf79ed33
#
_cell.length_a   1.000
_cell.length_b   1.000
_cell.length_c   1.000
_cell.angle_alpha   90.00
_cell.angle_beta   90.00
_cell.angle_gamma   90.00
#
_symmetry.space_group_name_H-M   'P 1'
#
loop_
_entity.id
_entity.type
_entity.pdbx_description
1 polymer ?
#
loop_
_entity_poly.entity_id
_entity_poly.type
_entity_poly.pdbx_seq_one_letter_code
_entity_poly.pdbx_strand_id
1 'polypeptide(L)'
;MDSVFNPTSHSYFNLNPKIKSILNHNLKLDANKYVEINDNFLPTGKLIAVNSTEFDFLNGKKIKQNFISLNRQIQIAKGFDHCFVLNKENSNSNVELSEINSGRKIKIYTDQPGIQVYTGNHLRGKFERNQGICLETQHFPDSPNNPDFPSTLLKANEEYYTKTSYKFGLVNFN
;
A
#
# COMPACT_ATOMS: atom_id res chain seq x y z
N MET A 1 29.97 -0.87 -9.67
CA MET A 1 29.18 -1.93 -10.32
C MET A 1 27.73 -1.54 -10.22
N ASP A 2 26.97 -1.63 -11.30
CA ASP A 2 25.56 -1.34 -11.30
C ASP A 2 24.79 -2.35 -10.43
N SER A 3 23.68 -1.94 -9.82
CA SER A 3 22.88 -2.75 -8.90
C SER A 3 21.40 -2.49 -9.11
N VAL A 4 20.56 -3.40 -8.65
CA VAL A 4 19.12 -3.21 -8.51
C VAL A 4 18.85 -2.82 -7.06
N PHE A 5 18.11 -1.70 -6.85
CA PHE A 5 17.89 -1.15 -5.53
C PHE A 5 16.46 -0.63 -5.35
N ASN A 6 15.70 -1.22 -4.44
CA ASN A 6 14.31 -0.84 -4.16
C ASN A 6 14.00 -1.00 -2.65
N PRO A 7 14.52 -0.11 -1.80
CA PRO A 7 14.31 -0.17 -0.36
C PRO A 7 12.90 0.28 0.03
N THR A 8 12.35 -0.30 1.09
CA THR A 8 11.09 0.12 1.70
C THR A 8 11.09 -0.09 3.21
N SER A 9 10.09 0.48 3.90
CA SER A 9 9.86 0.27 5.33
C SER A 9 8.66 -0.67 5.54
N HIS A 10 8.90 -1.87 6.04
CA HIS A 10 7.86 -2.87 6.30
C HIS A 10 7.26 -2.75 7.71
N SER A 11 6.89 -1.53 8.10
CA SER A 11 6.27 -1.26 9.41
C SER A 11 4.80 -1.63 9.41
N TYR A 12 4.36 -2.35 10.46
CA TYR A 12 2.94 -2.67 10.68
C TYR A 12 2.26 -1.61 11.51
N PHE A 13 1.11 -1.12 11.05
CA PHE A 13 0.29 -0.16 11.75
C PHE A 13 -1.03 -0.78 12.20
N ASN A 14 -1.41 -0.52 13.45
CA ASN A 14 -2.77 -0.66 13.96
C ASN A 14 -3.05 0.56 14.85
N LEU A 15 -3.97 1.40 14.43
CA LEU A 15 -4.25 2.67 15.09
C LEU A 15 -5.15 2.51 16.33
N ASN A 16 -5.66 1.32 16.58
CA ASN A 16 -6.50 1.06 17.76
C ASN A 16 -5.97 -0.13 18.57
N PRO A 17 -5.20 0.10 19.66
CA PRO A 17 -4.61 -0.97 20.45
C PRO A 17 -5.64 -1.85 21.17
N LYS A 18 -6.91 -1.43 21.24
CA LYS A 18 -8.01 -2.20 21.86
C LYS A 18 -8.64 -3.19 20.89
N ILE A 19 -8.36 -3.08 19.60
CA ILE A 19 -8.94 -3.91 18.52
C ILE A 19 -7.81 -4.62 17.80
N LYS A 20 -7.86 -5.95 17.75
CA LYS A 20 -6.83 -6.74 17.09
C LYS A 20 -6.87 -6.68 15.55
N SER A 21 -7.94 -6.20 14.94
CA SER A 21 -8.09 -6.21 13.49
C SER A 21 -8.11 -4.80 12.88
N ILE A 22 -7.36 -4.62 11.78
CA ILE A 22 -7.32 -3.36 11.02
C ILE A 22 -8.48 -3.22 10.01
N LEU A 23 -9.34 -4.20 9.90
CA LEU A 23 -10.39 -4.22 8.88
C LEU A 23 -11.43 -3.08 9.02
N ASN A 24 -11.56 -2.50 10.20
CA ASN A 24 -12.40 -1.32 10.45
C ASN A 24 -11.67 0.02 10.25
N HIS A 25 -10.35 0.00 9.98
CA HIS A 25 -9.64 1.23 9.63
C HIS A 25 -10.14 1.74 8.28
N ASN A 26 -10.17 3.05 8.13
CA ASN A 26 -10.46 3.74 6.88
C ASN A 26 -9.14 3.99 6.15
N LEU A 27 -9.05 3.52 4.91
CA LEU A 27 -7.89 3.73 4.03
C LEU A 27 -8.30 4.64 2.89
N LYS A 28 -7.50 5.67 2.63
CA LYS A 28 -7.58 6.53 1.45
C LYS A 28 -6.24 6.48 0.73
N LEU A 29 -6.28 6.24 -0.59
CA LEU A 29 -5.10 6.20 -1.44
C LEU A 29 -5.29 7.11 -2.64
N ASP A 30 -4.33 7.96 -2.91
CA ASP A 30 -4.26 8.74 -4.15
C ASP A 30 -3.58 7.90 -5.25
N ALA A 31 -4.31 6.90 -5.73
CA ALA A 31 -3.85 5.95 -6.73
C ALA A 31 -4.97 5.54 -7.67
N ASN A 32 -4.76 5.65 -8.98
CA ASN A 32 -5.73 5.30 -10.02
C ASN A 32 -5.55 3.88 -10.57
N LYS A 33 -4.43 3.25 -10.27
CA LYS A 33 -4.09 1.89 -10.74
C LYS A 33 -3.40 1.09 -9.64
N TYR A 34 -3.41 -0.22 -9.82
CA TYR A 34 -2.58 -1.16 -9.06
C TYR A 34 -1.88 -2.14 -10.00
N VAL A 35 -0.81 -2.75 -9.53
CA VAL A 35 -0.06 -3.80 -10.25
C VAL A 35 -0.79 -5.13 -10.08
N GLU A 36 -1.17 -5.77 -11.20
CA GLU A 36 -1.77 -7.10 -11.20
C GLU A 36 -0.73 -8.15 -10.79
N ILE A 37 -1.15 -9.13 -9.99
CA ILE A 37 -0.33 -10.28 -9.61
C ILE A 37 -0.90 -11.59 -10.17
N ASN A 38 -0.03 -12.55 -10.42
CA ASN A 38 -0.39 -13.93 -10.77
C ASN A 38 -0.54 -14.82 -9.51
N ASP A 39 -0.87 -16.09 -9.71
CA ASP A 39 -1.08 -17.06 -8.62
C ASP A 39 0.19 -17.33 -7.78
N ASN A 40 1.36 -16.96 -8.25
CA ASN A 40 2.63 -17.01 -7.53
C ASN A 40 2.99 -15.71 -6.84
N PHE A 41 2.06 -14.75 -6.73
CA PHE A 41 2.25 -13.41 -6.15
C PHE A 41 3.25 -12.53 -6.90
N LEU A 42 3.60 -12.88 -8.13
CA LEU A 42 4.50 -12.10 -8.96
C LEU A 42 3.70 -11.12 -9.85
N PRO A 43 4.21 -9.90 -10.07
CA PRO A 43 3.65 -8.97 -11.04
C PRO A 43 3.50 -9.60 -12.43
N THR A 44 2.38 -9.29 -13.10
CA THR A 44 2.15 -9.70 -14.50
C THR A 44 2.65 -8.67 -15.51
N GLY A 45 3.13 -7.52 -15.04
CA GLY A 45 3.46 -6.35 -15.87
C GLY A 45 2.26 -5.44 -16.16
N LYS A 46 1.04 -5.86 -15.81
CA LYS A 46 -0.17 -5.06 -16.09
C LYS A 46 -0.51 -4.11 -14.94
N LEU A 47 -0.93 -2.90 -15.32
CA LEU A 47 -1.47 -1.89 -14.42
C LEU A 47 -2.99 -1.80 -14.61
N ILE A 48 -3.73 -2.22 -13.60
CA ILE A 48 -5.19 -2.30 -13.63
C ILE A 48 -5.80 -1.06 -12.98
N ALA A 49 -6.80 -0.45 -13.63
CA ALA A 49 -7.52 0.69 -13.08
C ALA A 49 -8.31 0.29 -11.82
N VAL A 50 -8.30 1.15 -10.80
CA VAL A 50 -9.02 0.90 -9.53
C VAL A 50 -10.51 1.23 -9.63
N ASN A 51 -10.91 2.11 -10.55
CA ASN A 51 -12.26 2.64 -10.63
C ASN A 51 -13.32 1.53 -10.71
N SER A 52 -14.35 1.63 -9.88
CA SER A 52 -15.44 0.66 -9.75
C SER A 52 -15.00 -0.75 -9.37
N THR A 53 -13.82 -0.89 -8.74
CA THR A 53 -13.33 -2.17 -8.21
C THR A 53 -13.17 -2.12 -6.68
N GLU A 54 -12.83 -3.25 -6.10
CA GLU A 54 -12.49 -3.36 -4.68
C GLU A 54 -11.24 -2.54 -4.30
N PHE A 55 -10.40 -2.24 -5.27
CA PHE A 55 -9.14 -1.49 -5.11
C PHE A 55 -9.34 0.03 -5.12
N ASP A 56 -10.57 0.53 -5.34
CA ASP A 56 -10.86 1.96 -5.33
C ASP A 56 -10.92 2.50 -3.89
N PHE A 57 -9.83 3.14 -3.46
CA PHE A 57 -9.69 3.84 -2.18
C PHE A 57 -9.58 5.36 -2.33
N LEU A 58 -9.85 5.92 -3.52
CA LEU A 58 -9.67 7.35 -3.81
C LEU A 58 -10.45 8.26 -2.84
N ASN A 59 -11.67 7.87 -2.49
CA ASN A 59 -12.53 8.65 -1.59
C ASN A 59 -12.46 8.21 -0.13
N GLY A 60 -11.61 7.23 0.17
CA GLY A 60 -11.48 6.65 1.49
C GLY A 60 -12.67 5.76 1.88
N LYS A 61 -12.38 4.56 2.33
CA LYS A 61 -13.37 3.58 2.82
C LYS A 61 -12.76 2.60 3.79
N LYS A 62 -13.62 1.90 4.55
CA LYS A 62 -13.17 0.84 5.44
C LYS A 62 -12.59 -0.32 4.65
N ILE A 63 -11.45 -0.83 5.08
CA ILE A 63 -10.75 -1.95 4.45
C ILE A 63 -11.66 -3.16 4.28
N LYS A 64 -12.49 -3.48 5.30
CA LYS A 64 -13.40 -4.63 5.27
C LYS A 64 -14.46 -4.60 4.16
N GLN A 65 -14.83 -3.41 3.65
CA GLN A 65 -15.88 -3.29 2.62
C GLN A 65 -15.50 -4.03 1.35
N ASN A 66 -14.21 -4.21 1.12
CA ASN A 66 -13.67 -4.83 -0.09
C ASN A 66 -12.92 -6.14 0.18
N PHE A 67 -12.96 -6.62 1.42
CA PHE A 67 -12.14 -7.74 1.86
C PHE A 67 -12.73 -9.10 1.49
N ILE A 68 -14.04 -9.19 1.37
CA ILE A 68 -14.75 -10.40 0.93
C ILE A 68 -15.31 -10.10 -0.46
N SER A 69 -14.65 -10.62 -1.47
CA SER A 69 -14.98 -10.34 -2.87
C SER A 69 -14.73 -11.58 -3.74
N LEU A 70 -15.46 -11.65 -4.85
CA LEU A 70 -15.21 -12.60 -5.94
C LEU A 70 -14.04 -12.16 -6.83
N ASN A 71 -13.45 -10.99 -6.57
CA ASN A 71 -12.31 -10.49 -7.31
C ASN A 71 -11.10 -11.43 -7.14
N ARG A 72 -10.59 -11.93 -8.27
CA ARG A 72 -9.50 -12.89 -8.31
C ARG A 72 -8.25 -12.40 -7.57
N GLN A 73 -7.91 -11.12 -7.67
CA GLN A 73 -6.74 -10.54 -7.02
C GLN A 73 -6.85 -10.59 -5.49
N ILE A 74 -8.06 -10.29 -4.95
CA ILE A 74 -8.34 -10.41 -3.51
C ILE A 74 -8.27 -11.87 -3.06
N GLN A 75 -8.76 -12.82 -3.88
CA GLN A 75 -8.72 -14.25 -3.56
C GLN A 75 -7.28 -14.79 -3.52
N ILE A 76 -6.47 -14.44 -4.53
CA ILE A 76 -5.04 -14.82 -4.58
C ILE A 76 -4.33 -14.34 -3.32
N ALA A 77 -4.41 -13.04 -3.02
CA ALA A 77 -3.73 -12.43 -1.88
C ALA A 77 -4.41 -12.72 -0.52
N LYS A 78 -5.61 -13.30 -0.52
CA LYS A 78 -6.44 -13.48 0.69
C LYS A 78 -6.73 -12.16 1.41
N GLY A 79 -6.84 -11.07 0.66
CA GLY A 79 -6.98 -9.69 1.09
C GLY A 79 -6.20 -8.74 0.17
N PHE A 80 -5.69 -7.63 0.69
CA PHE A 80 -4.79 -6.78 -0.07
C PHE A 80 -3.34 -7.18 0.18
N ASP A 81 -2.59 -7.33 -0.89
CA ASP A 81 -1.14 -7.47 -0.95
C ASP A 81 -0.68 -7.04 -2.34
N HIS A 82 -0.91 -5.75 -2.65
CA HIS A 82 -0.74 -5.21 -3.99
C HIS A 82 -0.02 -3.87 -3.96
N CYS A 83 0.78 -3.63 -4.98
CA CYS A 83 1.41 -2.34 -5.20
C CYS A 83 0.44 -1.40 -5.95
N PHE A 84 0.07 -0.29 -5.32
CA PHE A 84 -0.71 0.77 -5.91
C PHE A 84 0.20 1.79 -6.59
N VAL A 85 -0.21 2.26 -7.76
CA VAL A 85 0.48 3.30 -8.54
C VAL A 85 0.03 4.66 -8.03
N LEU A 86 0.91 5.36 -7.34
CA LEU A 86 0.61 6.67 -6.76
C LEU A 86 0.53 7.76 -7.83
N ASN A 87 -0.48 8.62 -7.71
CA ASN A 87 -0.59 9.81 -8.57
C ASN A 87 0.43 10.85 -8.13
N LYS A 88 1.22 11.40 -9.07
CA LYS A 88 2.32 12.34 -8.79
C LYS A 88 1.90 13.80 -8.66
N GLU A 89 0.67 14.14 -9.05
CA GLU A 89 0.25 15.54 -9.28
C GLU A 89 -0.34 16.25 -8.05
N ASN A 90 -0.43 15.59 -6.90
CA ASN A 90 -1.12 16.15 -5.75
C ASN A 90 -0.17 16.60 -4.62
N SER A 91 -0.35 17.85 -4.17
CA SER A 91 0.27 18.38 -2.93
C SER A 91 -0.29 17.76 -1.64
N ASN A 92 -1.34 16.96 -1.75
CA ASN A 92 -1.98 16.24 -0.64
C ASN A 92 -1.21 14.98 -0.26
N SER A 93 -1.53 14.41 0.90
CA SER A 93 -0.95 13.11 1.28
C SER A 93 -1.32 12.03 0.27
N ASN A 94 -0.35 11.20 -0.11
CA ASN A 94 -0.56 10.06 -1.00
C ASN A 94 -1.44 8.99 -0.34
N VAL A 95 -1.35 8.88 1.00
CA VAL A 95 -2.09 7.89 1.79
C VAL A 95 -2.60 8.52 3.06
N GLU A 96 -3.82 8.18 3.45
CA GLU A 96 -4.34 8.42 4.80
C GLU A 96 -4.93 7.12 5.35
N LEU A 97 -4.44 6.71 6.52
CA LEU A 97 -5.02 5.64 7.32
C LEU A 97 -5.61 6.26 8.59
N SER A 98 -6.85 5.94 8.90
CA SER A 98 -7.52 6.47 10.11
C SER A 98 -8.38 5.41 10.78
N GLU A 99 -8.58 5.55 12.10
CA GLU A 99 -9.49 4.70 12.88
C GLU A 99 -10.37 5.58 13.78
N ILE A 100 -11.67 5.53 13.53
CA ILE A 100 -12.65 6.49 14.06
C ILE A 100 -12.80 6.39 15.58
N ASN A 101 -12.80 5.17 16.15
CA ASN A 101 -13.03 4.97 17.58
C ASN A 101 -11.83 5.39 18.45
N SER A 102 -10.61 5.29 17.91
CA SER A 102 -9.40 5.79 18.55
C SER A 102 -9.13 7.26 18.26
N GLY A 103 -9.76 7.79 17.22
CA GLY A 103 -9.52 9.11 16.69
C GLY A 103 -8.15 9.30 16.04
N ARG A 104 -7.34 8.23 15.86
CA ARG A 104 -5.98 8.33 15.33
C ARG A 104 -5.95 8.27 13.81
N LYS A 105 -4.97 8.98 13.23
CA LYS A 105 -4.68 8.90 11.80
C LYS A 105 -3.19 9.03 11.50
N ILE A 106 -2.80 8.48 10.37
CA ILE A 106 -1.48 8.64 9.75
C ILE A 106 -1.70 9.17 8.34
N LYS A 107 -0.93 10.19 7.95
CA LYS A 107 -0.79 10.64 6.57
C LYS A 107 0.61 10.30 6.09
N ILE A 108 0.74 9.78 4.87
CA ILE A 108 2.02 9.45 4.25
C ILE A 108 2.20 10.33 3.02
N TYR A 109 3.38 10.91 2.91
CA TYR A 109 3.85 11.70 1.79
C TYR A 109 5.12 11.05 1.28
N THR A 110 5.22 10.81 -0.02
CA THR A 110 6.38 10.13 -0.61
C THR A 110 6.63 10.61 -2.04
N ASP A 111 7.88 10.57 -2.45
CA ASP A 111 8.32 10.74 -3.83
C ASP A 111 8.37 9.41 -4.60
N GLN A 112 8.13 8.28 -3.92
CA GLN A 112 8.09 6.96 -4.53
C GLN A 112 6.92 6.81 -5.52
N PRO A 113 7.10 6.06 -6.61
CA PRO A 113 6.07 5.86 -7.63
C PRO A 113 4.91 4.96 -7.19
N GLY A 114 5.11 4.16 -6.15
CA GLY A 114 4.13 3.20 -5.67
C GLY A 114 4.13 2.99 -4.17
N ILE A 115 3.10 2.29 -3.73
CA ILE A 115 2.97 1.83 -2.35
C ILE A 115 2.39 0.42 -2.31
N GLN A 116 3.09 -0.50 -1.67
CA GLN A 116 2.54 -1.81 -1.34
C GLN A 116 1.59 -1.67 -0.16
N VAL A 117 0.37 -2.15 -0.33
CA VAL A 117 -0.63 -2.24 0.73
C VAL A 117 -0.81 -3.70 1.10
N TYR A 118 -0.32 -4.07 2.28
CA TYR A 118 -0.42 -5.43 2.79
C TYR A 118 -1.26 -5.45 4.07
N THR A 119 -2.38 -6.14 4.05
CA THR A 119 -3.35 -6.16 5.16
C THR A 119 -3.08 -7.25 6.20
N GLY A 120 -1.85 -7.75 6.30
CA GLY A 120 -1.46 -8.74 7.28
C GLY A 120 -2.14 -10.10 7.10
N ASN A 121 -2.39 -10.49 5.84
CA ASN A 121 -3.18 -11.67 5.47
C ASN A 121 -2.56 -12.99 5.94
N HIS A 122 -1.25 -13.01 6.12
CA HIS A 122 -0.46 -14.20 6.48
C HIS A 122 0.15 -14.13 7.88
N LEU A 123 -0.22 -13.11 8.67
CA LEU A 123 0.20 -13.02 10.07
C LEU A 123 -0.28 -14.25 10.85
N ARG A 124 0.59 -14.78 11.73
CA ARG A 124 0.35 -15.98 12.55
C ARG A 124 1.30 -16.01 13.75
N GLY A 125 1.10 -16.97 14.62
CA GLY A 125 1.91 -17.13 15.84
C GLY A 125 1.49 -16.13 16.91
N LYS A 126 2.34 -15.18 17.26
CA LYS A 126 2.04 -14.12 18.24
C LYS A 126 1.04 -13.08 17.72
N PHE A 127 0.84 -13.01 16.42
CA PHE A 127 -0.05 -12.06 15.78
C PHE A 127 -1.21 -12.81 15.09
N GLU A 128 -2.37 -12.17 15.05
CA GLU A 128 -3.55 -12.68 14.37
C GLU A 128 -3.62 -12.11 12.94
N ARG A 129 -4.26 -12.84 12.03
CA ARG A 129 -4.53 -12.37 10.68
C ARG A 129 -5.20 -10.99 10.72
N ASN A 130 -4.74 -10.07 9.88
CA ASN A 130 -5.24 -8.70 9.77
C ASN A 130 -5.08 -7.87 11.06
N GLN A 131 -4.12 -8.19 11.90
CA GLN A 131 -3.83 -7.42 13.12
C GLN A 131 -3.04 -6.13 12.83
N GLY A 132 -2.38 -6.04 11.70
CA GLY A 132 -1.64 -4.87 11.23
C GLY A 132 -1.71 -4.71 9.72
N ILE A 133 -1.53 -3.48 9.24
CA ILE A 133 -1.39 -3.13 7.84
C ILE A 133 0.00 -2.57 7.58
N CYS A 134 0.63 -2.98 6.48
CA CYS A 134 1.85 -2.35 5.97
C CYS A 134 1.51 -1.41 4.82
N LEU A 135 2.20 -0.27 4.79
CA LEU A 135 2.07 0.80 3.81
C LEU A 135 3.49 1.15 3.36
N GLU A 136 3.98 0.40 2.36
CA GLU A 136 5.40 0.33 1.98
C GLU A 136 5.64 1.15 0.72
N THR A 137 6.16 2.35 0.88
CA THR A 137 6.48 3.24 -0.24
C THR A 137 7.74 2.75 -0.95
N GLN A 138 7.63 2.51 -2.27
CA GLN A 138 8.69 1.87 -3.05
C GLN A 138 8.45 2.01 -4.56
N HIS A 139 9.39 1.57 -5.38
CA HIS A 139 9.16 1.24 -6.78
C HIS A 139 8.33 -0.04 -6.89
N PHE A 140 7.77 -0.29 -8.09
CA PHE A 140 6.93 -1.47 -8.28
C PHE A 140 7.75 -2.75 -8.10
N PRO A 141 7.19 -3.78 -7.46
CA PRO A 141 7.85 -5.09 -7.36
C PRO A 141 8.17 -5.63 -8.76
N ASP A 142 9.27 -6.37 -8.88
CA ASP A 142 9.73 -7.01 -10.11
C ASP A 142 9.99 -6.03 -11.30
N SER A 143 10.27 -4.74 -11.00
CA SER A 143 10.60 -3.73 -12.01
C SER A 143 11.71 -4.15 -12.98
N PRO A 144 12.78 -4.86 -12.58
CA PRO A 144 13.84 -5.26 -13.50
C PRO A 144 13.36 -6.15 -14.66
N ASN A 145 12.28 -6.90 -14.45
CA ASN A 145 11.71 -7.82 -15.45
C ASN A 145 10.54 -7.19 -16.23
N ASN A 146 10.15 -5.96 -15.89
CA ASN A 146 9.02 -5.25 -16.48
C ASN A 146 9.49 -3.87 -17.01
N PRO A 147 9.89 -3.75 -18.29
CA PRO A 147 10.50 -2.53 -18.85
C PRO A 147 9.63 -1.28 -18.75
N ASP A 148 8.30 -1.45 -18.72
CA ASP A 148 7.33 -0.36 -18.59
C ASP A 148 7.17 0.14 -17.14
N PHE A 149 7.79 -0.53 -16.17
CA PHE A 149 7.79 -0.11 -14.78
C PHE A 149 8.91 0.92 -14.51
N PRO A 150 8.76 1.78 -13.51
CA PRO A 150 9.85 2.66 -13.08
C PRO A 150 11.11 1.86 -12.76
N SER A 151 12.25 2.27 -13.35
CA SER A 151 13.53 1.56 -13.20
C SER A 151 14.01 1.55 -11.75
N THR A 152 14.48 0.40 -11.31
CA THR A 152 15.18 0.20 -10.03
C THR A 152 16.70 0.05 -10.20
N LEU A 153 17.21 0.33 -11.41
CA LEU A 153 18.64 0.32 -11.69
C LEU A 153 19.32 1.51 -11.03
N LEU A 154 20.31 1.24 -10.20
CA LEU A 154 21.23 2.21 -9.62
C LEU A 154 22.60 1.99 -10.25
N LYS A 155 23.09 2.98 -11.00
CA LYS A 155 24.40 2.90 -11.66
C LYS A 155 25.54 3.02 -10.64
N ALA A 156 26.69 2.50 -11.00
CA ALA A 156 27.90 2.65 -10.18
C ALA A 156 28.21 4.15 -9.96
N ASN A 157 28.48 4.52 -8.72
CA ASN A 157 28.73 5.90 -8.27
C ASN A 157 27.51 6.86 -8.37
N GLU A 158 26.32 6.35 -8.64
CA GLU A 158 25.08 7.12 -8.56
C GLU A 158 24.57 7.13 -7.12
N GLU A 159 24.10 8.30 -6.66
CA GLU A 159 23.50 8.45 -5.34
C GLU A 159 21.97 8.17 -5.43
N TYR A 160 21.47 7.30 -4.58
CA TYR A 160 20.03 7.08 -4.42
C TYR A 160 19.49 7.99 -3.32
N TYR A 161 18.49 8.79 -3.66
CA TYR A 161 17.78 9.63 -2.71
C TYR A 161 16.29 9.44 -2.85
N THR A 162 15.59 9.26 -1.72
CA THR A 162 14.14 9.22 -1.63
C THR A 162 13.68 9.74 -0.27
N LYS A 163 12.46 10.26 -0.21
CA LYS A 163 11.88 10.77 1.02
C LYS A 163 10.47 10.25 1.22
N THR A 164 10.24 9.61 2.35
CA THR A 164 8.90 9.28 2.86
C THR A 164 8.71 9.92 4.22
N SER A 165 7.58 10.59 4.41
CA SER A 165 7.23 11.26 5.66
C SER A 165 5.91 10.72 6.20
N TYR A 166 5.90 10.36 7.48
CA TYR A 166 4.73 9.91 8.22
C TYR A 166 4.28 11.03 9.17
N LYS A 167 3.07 11.54 8.96
CA LYS A 167 2.47 12.54 9.85
C LYS A 167 1.36 11.91 10.68
N PHE A 168 1.63 11.75 11.97
CA PHE A 168 0.66 11.25 12.94
C PHE A 168 -0.25 12.39 13.41
N GLY A 169 -1.52 12.09 13.64
CA GLY A 169 -2.51 13.10 14.07
C GLY A 169 -3.80 12.47 14.55
N LEU A 170 -4.78 13.33 14.77
CA LEU A 170 -6.13 12.95 15.14
C LEU A 170 -7.12 13.24 14.01
N VAL A 171 -8.18 12.45 13.95
CA VAL A 171 -9.33 12.70 13.08
C VAL A 171 -10.06 13.91 13.64
N ASN A 172 -10.29 14.94 12.83
CA ASN A 172 -11.15 16.04 13.23
C ASN A 172 -12.61 15.55 13.11
N PHE A 173 -13.31 15.56 14.22
CA PHE A 173 -14.75 15.42 14.23
C PHE A 173 -15.32 16.84 14.08
N ASN A 174 -15.83 17.18 12.90
CA ASN A 174 -16.64 18.36 12.69
C ASN A 174 -18.08 18.06 13.06
#